data_60ca73f13871abdcb137d8fa35d0ab02
#
_entry.id   60ca73f13871abdcb137d8fa35d0ab02
#
_cell.length_a   1.000
_cell.length_b   1.000
_cell.length_c   1.000
_cell.angle_alpha   90.00
_cell.angle_beta   90.00
_cell.angle_gamma   90.00
#
_symmetry.space_group_name_H-M   'P 1'
#
loop_
_entity.id
_entity.type
_entity.pdbx_description
1 polymer ?
#
loop_
_entity_poly.entity_id
_entity_poly.type
_entity_poly.pdbx_seq_one_letter_code
_entity_poly.pdbx_strand_id
1 'polypeptide(L)'
;MDIKKNDVFTVQIEDMSEDGAGIGKLDGYIWFIKDAVIGDVVEAKAMKMKKSYGFARLMKVVEPSPHRVEPKCPVARQCGGCQLQALSYEEQLKFKEQKVYNNLVRIGKFDNVVHALDETVDIGAKSAGSCGKPIRFLPIMGMDEPWRYRNKAQFPFGKDRNGEIVTGFYAGRTHDIIENEDCLLVRRGAL
;
A
#
# COMPACT_ATOMS: atom_id res chain seq x y z
N MET A 1 27.13 -0.87 -5.75
CA MET A 1 26.25 0.31 -5.66
C MET A 1 26.89 1.36 -4.76
N ASP A 2 27.15 2.59 -5.28
CA ASP A 2 27.82 3.68 -4.54
C ASP A 2 26.88 4.72 -3.96
N ILE A 3 25.58 4.43 -3.85
CA ILE A 3 24.61 5.36 -3.25
C ILE A 3 24.88 5.50 -1.76
N LYS A 4 24.98 6.75 -1.29
CA LYS A 4 25.16 7.12 0.10
C LYS A 4 23.92 7.81 0.64
N LYS A 5 23.84 7.96 1.95
CA LYS A 5 22.77 8.74 2.60
C LYS A 5 22.75 10.17 2.02
N ASN A 6 21.54 10.62 1.68
CA ASN A 6 21.21 11.91 1.04
C ASN A 6 21.44 11.97 -0.47
N ASP A 7 22.01 10.97 -1.10
CA ASP A 7 22.10 10.93 -2.56
C ASP A 7 20.70 10.81 -3.17
N VAL A 8 20.57 11.40 -4.36
CA VAL A 8 19.35 11.36 -5.16
C VAL A 8 19.56 10.40 -6.32
N PHE A 9 18.59 9.55 -6.58
CA PHE A 9 18.64 8.54 -7.63
C PHE A 9 17.27 8.36 -8.26
N THR A 10 17.26 7.86 -9.50
CA THR A 10 16.03 7.52 -10.22
C THR A 10 15.83 6.01 -10.16
N VAL A 11 14.58 5.59 -9.92
CA VAL A 11 14.24 4.17 -9.85
C VAL A 11 12.79 3.94 -10.30
N GLN A 12 12.56 2.82 -10.98
CA GLN A 12 11.23 2.35 -11.30
C GLN A 12 10.63 1.58 -10.13
N ILE A 13 9.36 1.80 -9.86
CA ILE A 13 8.61 1.08 -8.83
C ILE A 13 8.00 -0.18 -9.43
N GLU A 14 8.49 -1.33 -8.99
CA GLU A 14 8.12 -2.65 -9.50
C GLU A 14 7.04 -3.33 -8.66
N ASP A 15 6.93 -2.97 -7.37
CA ASP A 15 6.02 -3.61 -6.42
C ASP A 15 5.65 -2.62 -5.30
N MET A 16 4.81 -3.05 -4.38
CA MET A 16 4.45 -2.28 -3.19
C MET A 16 4.52 -3.14 -1.93
N SER A 17 5.01 -2.54 -0.85
CA SER A 17 5.09 -3.19 0.46
C SER A 17 3.74 -3.25 1.16
N GLU A 18 3.66 -4.04 2.24
CA GLU A 18 2.44 -4.19 3.04
C GLU A 18 1.89 -2.89 3.60
N ASP A 19 2.77 -1.95 3.91
CA ASP A 19 2.44 -0.61 4.42
C ASP A 19 2.26 0.43 3.30
N GLY A 20 2.15 -0.02 2.05
CA GLY A 20 1.82 0.83 0.89
C GLY A 20 2.99 1.67 0.37
N ALA A 21 4.23 1.40 0.77
CA ALA A 21 5.39 2.04 0.15
C ALA A 21 5.74 1.35 -1.17
N GLY A 22 6.07 2.12 -2.20
CA GLY A 22 6.59 1.58 -3.44
C GLY A 22 7.93 0.87 -3.22
N ILE A 23 8.14 -0.22 -3.93
CA ILE A 23 9.38 -1.01 -3.93
C ILE A 23 10.04 -0.89 -5.30
N GLY A 24 11.24 -0.33 -5.33
CA GLY A 24 12.08 -0.30 -6.52
C GLY A 24 13.41 -1.00 -6.27
N LYS A 25 14.04 -1.47 -7.34
CA LYS A 25 15.36 -2.08 -7.30
C LYS A 25 16.35 -1.27 -8.12
N LEU A 26 17.51 -1.02 -7.55
CA LEU A 26 18.62 -0.41 -8.25
C LEU A 26 19.89 -1.20 -7.95
N ASP A 27 20.54 -1.75 -8.99
CA ASP A 27 21.70 -2.63 -8.87
C ASP A 27 21.50 -3.81 -7.89
N GLY A 28 20.29 -4.38 -7.87
CA GLY A 28 19.92 -5.47 -6.98
C GLY A 28 19.60 -5.06 -5.53
N TYR A 29 19.75 -3.78 -5.19
CA TYR A 29 19.42 -3.26 -3.87
C TYR A 29 17.98 -2.73 -3.83
N ILE A 30 17.23 -3.09 -2.76
CA ILE A 30 15.81 -2.79 -2.62
C ILE A 30 15.62 -1.44 -1.93
N TRP A 31 14.78 -0.60 -2.52
CA TRP A 31 14.38 0.68 -1.96
C TRP A 31 12.88 0.73 -1.65
N PHE A 32 12.55 1.13 -0.42
CA PHE A 32 11.17 1.42 0.00
C PHE A 32 10.94 2.93 -0.06
N ILE A 33 9.96 3.35 -0.85
CA ILE A 33 9.70 4.76 -1.15
C ILE A 33 8.24 5.08 -0.85
N LYS A 34 8.00 5.83 0.23
CA LYS A 34 6.64 6.25 0.61
C LYS A 34 6.06 7.16 -0.49
N ASP A 35 4.77 7.08 -0.71
CA ASP A 35 3.98 7.85 -1.69
C ASP A 35 4.31 7.55 -3.18
N ALA A 36 5.15 6.58 -3.46
CA ALA A 36 5.36 6.04 -4.80
C ALA A 36 4.44 4.84 -5.01
N VAL A 37 3.87 4.70 -6.20
CA VAL A 37 2.98 3.59 -6.57
C VAL A 37 3.60 2.72 -7.66
N ILE A 38 3.13 1.48 -7.76
CA ILE A 38 3.61 0.53 -8.76
C ILE A 38 3.50 1.12 -10.17
N GLY A 39 4.56 0.98 -10.95
CA GLY A 39 4.68 1.50 -12.32
C GLY A 39 5.21 2.93 -12.43
N ASP A 40 5.36 3.68 -11.32
CA ASP A 40 6.02 4.99 -11.37
C ASP A 40 7.52 4.85 -11.68
N VAL A 41 8.06 5.83 -12.40
CA VAL A 41 9.50 6.14 -12.36
C VAL A 41 9.68 7.38 -11.51
N VAL A 42 10.49 7.26 -10.44
CA VAL A 42 10.60 8.32 -9.44
C VAL A 42 12.05 8.73 -9.19
N GLU A 43 12.24 10.01 -8.90
CA GLU A 43 13.43 10.52 -8.27
C GLU A 43 13.26 10.46 -6.75
N ALA A 44 14.17 9.79 -6.07
CA ALA A 44 14.10 9.56 -4.65
C ALA A 44 15.43 9.88 -3.95
N LYS A 45 15.35 10.38 -2.71
CA LYS A 45 16.50 10.70 -1.87
C LYS A 45 16.72 9.62 -0.82
N ALA A 46 17.91 9.02 -0.79
CA ALA A 46 18.31 8.03 0.19
C ALA A 46 18.26 8.59 1.63
N MET A 47 17.44 8.00 2.49
CA MET A 47 17.28 8.46 3.87
C MET A 47 17.96 7.53 4.88
N LYS A 48 17.76 6.24 4.73
CA LYS A 48 18.32 5.22 5.64
C LYS A 48 18.68 3.98 4.84
N MET A 49 19.87 3.50 5.05
CA MET A 49 20.39 2.30 4.39
C MET A 49 20.60 1.18 5.40
N LYS A 50 20.30 -0.03 5.00
CA LYS A 50 20.55 -1.29 5.71
C LYS A 50 21.44 -2.17 4.83
N LYS A 51 21.80 -3.36 5.28
CA LYS A 51 22.69 -4.27 4.54
C LYS A 51 22.14 -4.67 3.16
N SER A 52 20.81 -4.92 3.04
CA SER A 52 20.16 -5.45 1.84
C SER A 52 19.03 -4.59 1.29
N TYR A 53 18.63 -3.53 1.99
CA TYR A 53 17.56 -2.62 1.57
C TYR A 53 17.73 -1.24 2.18
N GLY A 54 17.02 -0.26 1.62
CA GLY A 54 17.01 1.10 2.13
C GLY A 54 15.63 1.75 2.07
N PHE A 55 15.51 2.90 2.74
CA PHE A 55 14.34 3.77 2.69
C PHE A 55 14.73 5.07 2.01
N ALA A 56 13.91 5.50 1.07
CA ALA A 56 14.12 6.76 0.39
C ALA A 56 12.85 7.63 0.43
N ARG A 57 13.05 8.93 0.31
CA ARG A 57 11.97 9.91 0.24
C ARG A 57 11.69 10.22 -1.21
N LEU A 58 10.43 10.13 -1.61
CA LEU A 58 9.98 10.59 -2.92
C LEU A 58 10.23 12.09 -3.07
N MET A 59 11.02 12.48 -4.06
CA MET A 59 11.30 13.86 -4.41
C MET A 59 10.40 14.32 -5.55
N LYS A 60 10.32 13.51 -6.60
CA LYS A 60 9.54 13.81 -7.80
C LYS A 60 9.09 12.52 -8.48
N VAL A 61 7.89 12.50 -9.04
CA VAL A 61 7.48 11.50 -10.02
C VAL A 61 7.94 11.97 -11.38
N VAL A 62 8.84 11.24 -12.00
CA VAL A 62 9.44 11.55 -13.32
C VAL A 62 8.48 11.11 -14.41
N GLU A 63 8.05 9.85 -14.33
CA GLU A 63 7.04 9.27 -15.20
C GLU A 63 5.97 8.64 -14.32
N PRO A 64 4.73 9.17 -14.34
CA PRO A 64 3.66 8.62 -13.53
C PRO A 64 3.18 7.29 -14.10
N SER A 65 2.88 6.34 -13.22
CA SER A 65 2.16 5.13 -13.56
C SER A 65 0.81 5.47 -14.21
N PRO A 66 0.33 4.69 -15.20
CA PRO A 66 -1.03 4.82 -15.73
C PRO A 66 -2.11 4.58 -14.65
N HIS A 67 -1.73 3.93 -13.54
CA HIS A 67 -2.61 3.65 -12.41
C HIS A 67 -2.50 4.68 -11.28
N ARG A 68 -1.63 5.68 -11.42
CA ARG A 68 -1.53 6.78 -10.45
C ARG A 68 -2.72 7.71 -10.60
N VAL A 69 -3.32 8.05 -9.46
CA VAL A 69 -4.40 9.03 -9.36
C VAL A 69 -4.08 10.08 -8.30
N GLU A 70 -4.67 11.26 -8.44
CA GLU A 70 -4.59 12.27 -7.39
C GLU A 70 -5.45 11.83 -6.19
N PRO A 71 -4.89 11.77 -4.97
CA PRO A 71 -5.66 11.44 -3.77
C PRO A 71 -6.80 12.44 -3.55
N LYS A 72 -8.02 11.94 -3.38
CA LYS A 72 -9.20 12.80 -3.08
C LYS A 72 -9.08 13.50 -1.73
N CYS A 73 -8.37 12.91 -0.76
CA CYS A 73 -8.17 13.50 0.57
C CYS A 73 -6.99 14.48 0.54
N PRO A 74 -7.16 15.75 0.90
CA PRO A 74 -6.10 16.76 0.83
C PRO A 74 -4.93 16.48 1.78
N VAL A 75 -5.18 15.73 2.86
CA VAL A 75 -4.15 15.36 3.85
C VAL A 75 -3.62 13.93 3.68
N ALA A 76 -3.93 13.25 2.56
CA ALA A 76 -3.58 11.84 2.35
C ALA A 76 -2.09 11.54 2.55
N ARG A 77 -1.19 12.43 2.10
CA ARG A 77 0.26 12.23 2.23
C ARG A 77 0.79 12.39 3.65
N GLN A 78 0.10 13.17 4.49
CA GLN A 78 0.49 13.48 5.85
C GLN A 78 -0.16 12.52 6.85
N CYS A 79 -1.44 12.21 6.64
CA CYS A 79 -2.25 11.35 7.49
C CYS A 79 -1.76 9.90 7.42
N GLY A 80 -1.58 9.26 8.57
CA GLY A 80 -1.22 7.84 8.69
C GLY A 80 -2.37 6.86 8.44
N GLY A 81 -3.59 7.36 8.23
CA GLY A 81 -4.79 6.53 8.07
C GLY A 81 -4.94 5.85 6.72
N CYS A 82 -4.36 6.42 5.65
CA CYS A 82 -4.48 5.90 4.29
C CYS A 82 -3.10 5.80 3.61
N GLN A 83 -2.84 4.68 2.94
CA GLN A 83 -1.57 4.42 2.28
C GLN A 83 -1.69 4.29 0.75
N LEU A 84 -2.89 4.01 0.22
CA LEU A 84 -3.06 3.61 -1.18
C LEU A 84 -3.87 4.61 -2.02
N GLN A 85 -4.19 5.80 -1.50
CA GLN A 85 -5.06 6.74 -2.23
C GLN A 85 -4.47 7.28 -3.54
N ALA A 86 -3.16 7.21 -3.71
CA ALA A 86 -2.49 7.60 -4.95
C ALA A 86 -2.55 6.52 -6.05
N LEU A 87 -3.13 5.35 -5.75
CA LEU A 87 -3.34 4.24 -6.67
C LEU A 87 -4.81 4.15 -7.04
N SER A 88 -5.14 3.88 -8.32
CA SER A 88 -6.51 3.69 -8.77
C SER A 88 -7.19 2.55 -7.99
N TYR A 89 -8.51 2.62 -7.79
CA TYR A 89 -9.20 1.63 -6.96
C TYR A 89 -9.13 0.22 -7.54
N GLU A 90 -9.22 0.10 -8.85
CA GLU A 90 -8.98 -1.17 -9.55
C GLU A 90 -7.62 -1.78 -9.21
N GLU A 91 -6.58 -0.97 -9.27
CA GLU A 91 -5.22 -1.46 -8.99
C GLU A 91 -5.00 -1.74 -7.50
N GLN A 92 -5.68 -1.00 -6.61
CA GLN A 92 -5.72 -1.34 -5.18
C GLN A 92 -6.34 -2.73 -4.94
N LEU A 93 -7.38 -3.10 -5.69
CA LEU A 93 -8.00 -4.43 -5.59
C LEU A 93 -7.01 -5.51 -6.04
N LYS A 94 -6.38 -5.35 -7.22
CA LYS A 94 -5.37 -6.30 -7.71
C LYS A 94 -4.21 -6.46 -6.73
N PHE A 95 -3.69 -5.36 -6.20
CA PHE A 95 -2.62 -5.38 -5.20
C PHE A 95 -3.03 -6.17 -3.94
N LYS A 96 -4.23 -5.94 -3.43
CA LYS A 96 -4.74 -6.64 -2.24
C LYS A 96 -4.97 -8.13 -2.51
N GLU A 97 -5.54 -8.47 -3.66
CA GLU A 97 -5.74 -9.85 -4.10
C GLU A 97 -4.42 -10.60 -4.21
N GLN A 98 -3.46 -10.00 -4.93
CA GLN A 98 -2.12 -10.59 -5.10
C GLN A 98 -1.38 -10.75 -3.77
N LYS A 99 -1.54 -9.82 -2.85
CA LYS A 99 -0.98 -9.92 -1.50
C LYS A 99 -1.52 -11.13 -0.74
N VAL A 100 -2.84 -11.35 -0.74
CA VAL A 100 -3.45 -12.50 -0.08
C VAL A 100 -2.97 -13.80 -0.73
N TYR A 101 -2.96 -13.88 -2.06
CA TYR A 101 -2.46 -15.02 -2.80
C TYR A 101 -0.99 -15.33 -2.44
N ASN A 102 -0.12 -14.32 -2.48
CA ASN A 102 1.29 -14.48 -2.13
C ASN A 102 1.49 -14.94 -0.68
N ASN A 103 0.66 -14.47 0.25
CA ASN A 103 0.73 -14.90 1.65
C ASN A 103 0.35 -16.37 1.81
N LEU A 104 -0.68 -16.83 1.10
CA LEU A 104 -1.06 -18.24 1.11
C LEU A 104 0.06 -19.12 0.54
N VAL A 105 0.58 -18.78 -0.63
CA VAL A 105 1.55 -19.61 -1.34
C VAL A 105 2.95 -19.52 -0.71
N ARG A 106 3.45 -18.29 -0.46
CA ARG A 106 4.85 -18.09 -0.04
C ARG A 106 5.06 -18.24 1.47
N ILE A 107 4.11 -17.72 2.28
CA ILE A 107 4.21 -17.76 3.75
C ILE A 107 3.50 -18.98 4.29
N GLY A 108 2.25 -19.20 3.89
CA GLY A 108 1.44 -20.35 4.29
C GLY A 108 1.91 -21.67 3.71
N LYS A 109 2.74 -21.64 2.65
CA LYS A 109 3.25 -22.82 1.95
C LYS A 109 2.16 -23.75 1.39
N PHE A 110 0.99 -23.16 1.07
CA PHE A 110 -0.06 -23.91 0.39
C PHE A 110 0.31 -24.05 -1.10
N ASP A 111 0.51 -25.29 -1.54
CA ASP A 111 0.85 -25.65 -2.93
C ASP A 111 -0.40 -25.98 -3.78
N ASN A 112 -1.56 -26.05 -3.13
CA ASN A 112 -2.84 -26.44 -3.71
C ASN A 112 -3.81 -25.26 -3.89
N VAL A 113 -3.31 -24.02 -3.91
CA VAL A 113 -4.12 -22.82 -4.17
C VAL A 113 -4.31 -22.66 -5.68
N VAL A 114 -5.55 -22.64 -6.14
CA VAL A 114 -5.91 -22.49 -7.55
C VAL A 114 -6.86 -21.31 -7.74
N HIS A 115 -6.65 -20.50 -8.77
CA HIS A 115 -7.58 -19.43 -9.11
C HIS A 115 -8.92 -20.02 -9.55
N ALA A 116 -10.03 -19.50 -9.02
CA ALA A 116 -11.37 -20.04 -9.28
C ALA A 116 -11.82 -19.89 -10.74
N LEU A 117 -11.19 -19.02 -11.52
CA LEU A 117 -11.44 -18.85 -12.95
C LEU A 117 -10.60 -19.79 -13.82
N ASP A 118 -9.71 -20.58 -13.22
CA ASP A 118 -8.94 -21.59 -13.95
C ASP A 118 -9.79 -22.86 -14.12
N GLU A 119 -10.52 -22.92 -15.23
CA GLU A 119 -11.39 -24.06 -15.58
C GLU A 119 -10.61 -25.33 -15.89
N THR A 120 -9.28 -25.25 -16.05
CA THR A 120 -8.42 -26.39 -16.40
C THR A 120 -8.11 -27.29 -15.18
N VAL A 121 -8.39 -26.81 -13.97
CA VAL A 121 -8.12 -27.57 -12.74
C VAL A 121 -9.32 -28.42 -12.36
N ASP A 122 -9.18 -29.74 -12.57
CA ASP A 122 -10.13 -30.72 -12.03
C ASP A 122 -10.09 -30.71 -10.49
N ILE A 123 -11.11 -30.13 -9.88
CA ILE A 123 -11.26 -29.99 -8.42
C ILE A 123 -11.43 -31.38 -7.74
N GLY A 124 -11.65 -32.42 -8.52
CA GLY A 124 -11.75 -33.82 -8.07
C GLY A 124 -10.40 -34.55 -8.03
N ALA A 125 -9.40 -34.07 -8.74
CA ALA A 125 -8.09 -34.72 -8.80
C ALA A 125 -7.29 -34.46 -7.52
N LYS A 126 -6.81 -35.52 -6.89
CA LYS A 126 -5.80 -35.42 -5.83
C LYS A 126 -4.48 -35.03 -6.51
N SER A 127 -4.00 -33.80 -6.28
CA SER A 127 -2.65 -33.44 -6.69
C SER A 127 -1.65 -34.33 -5.95
N ALA A 128 -0.78 -35.01 -6.70
CA ALA A 128 0.25 -35.87 -6.13
C ALA A 128 1.23 -34.97 -5.33
N GLY A 129 1.16 -35.03 -4.00
CA GLY A 129 2.02 -34.28 -3.08
C GLY A 129 1.36 -33.27 -2.18
N SER A 130 0.11 -32.84 -2.43
CA SER A 130 -0.59 -31.88 -1.56
C SER A 130 -1.42 -32.57 -0.48
N CYS A 131 -1.35 -32.08 0.73
CA CYS A 131 -2.13 -32.54 1.86
C CYS A 131 -3.54 -31.88 1.83
N GLY A 132 -4.40 -32.27 0.90
CA GLY A 132 -5.81 -31.83 0.93
C GLY A 132 -6.44 -31.55 -0.43
N LYS A 133 -7.69 -31.10 -0.40
CA LYS A 133 -8.44 -30.66 -1.58
C LYS A 133 -7.90 -29.32 -2.07
N PRO A 134 -8.00 -29.00 -3.39
CA PRO A 134 -7.66 -27.70 -3.93
C PRO A 134 -8.35 -26.57 -3.18
N ILE A 135 -7.59 -25.53 -2.81
CA ILE A 135 -8.12 -24.32 -2.21
C ILE A 135 -8.49 -23.35 -3.34
N ARG A 136 -9.78 -23.12 -3.53
CA ARG A 136 -10.26 -22.19 -4.54
C ARG A 136 -10.03 -20.75 -4.08
N PHE A 137 -9.18 -20.04 -4.79
CA PHE A 137 -8.92 -18.62 -4.59
C PHE A 137 -9.89 -17.81 -5.45
N LEU A 138 -10.90 -17.23 -4.80
CA LEU A 138 -11.92 -16.43 -5.48
C LEU A 138 -11.40 -15.02 -5.78
N PRO A 139 -11.89 -14.38 -6.86
CA PRO A 139 -11.60 -12.97 -7.13
C PRO A 139 -12.01 -12.08 -5.96
N ILE A 140 -11.24 -11.02 -5.73
CA ILE A 140 -11.56 -10.04 -4.70
C ILE A 140 -12.88 -9.33 -5.02
N MET A 141 -13.73 -9.17 -4.02
CA MET A 141 -14.93 -8.36 -4.13
C MET A 141 -14.62 -6.91 -3.79
N GLY A 142 -14.80 -6.03 -4.76
CA GLY A 142 -14.69 -4.59 -4.57
C GLY A 142 -16.00 -3.96 -4.11
N MET A 143 -15.94 -2.66 -3.82
CA MET A 143 -17.08 -1.82 -3.51
C MET A 143 -17.38 -0.93 -4.72
N ASP A 144 -18.64 -0.69 -5.03
CA ASP A 144 -19.04 0.27 -6.08
C ASP A 144 -18.61 1.69 -5.71
N GLU A 145 -18.75 2.06 -4.42
CA GLU A 145 -18.32 3.35 -3.88
C GLU A 145 -17.39 3.12 -2.67
N PRO A 146 -16.05 3.21 -2.86
CA PRO A 146 -15.07 2.88 -1.81
C PRO A 146 -14.83 4.04 -0.82
N TRP A 147 -15.82 4.89 -0.63
CA TRP A 147 -15.79 6.03 0.28
C TRP A 147 -16.93 5.93 1.30
N ARG A 148 -16.79 6.63 2.42
CA ARG A 148 -17.84 6.74 3.45
C ARG A 148 -18.33 5.41 4.04
N TYR A 149 -17.53 4.36 3.93
CA TYR A 149 -17.89 3.01 4.38
C TYR A 149 -17.59 2.74 5.87
N ARG A 150 -16.74 3.55 6.49
CA ARG A 150 -16.28 3.31 7.86
C ARG A 150 -17.29 3.86 8.86
N ASN A 151 -17.89 2.97 9.67
CA ASN A 151 -18.88 3.32 10.70
C ASN A 151 -18.26 3.72 12.04
N LYS A 152 -16.99 3.32 12.30
CA LYS A 152 -16.28 3.63 13.55
C LYS A 152 -14.90 4.19 13.21
N ALA A 153 -14.58 5.30 13.84
CA ALA A 153 -13.24 5.88 13.82
C ALA A 153 -12.89 6.38 15.23
N GLN A 154 -11.61 6.41 15.52
CA GLN A 154 -11.07 7.01 16.76
C GLN A 154 -10.23 8.19 16.36
N PHE A 155 -10.65 9.36 16.83
CA PHE A 155 -9.97 10.62 16.57
C PHE A 155 -9.26 11.05 17.85
N PRO A 156 -7.91 11.05 17.88
CA PRO A 156 -7.18 11.64 18.98
C PRO A 156 -7.42 13.14 19.07
N PHE A 157 -7.48 13.66 20.28
CA PHE A 157 -7.45 15.08 20.58
C PHE A 157 -6.06 15.47 21.06
N GLY A 158 -5.61 16.65 20.69
CA GLY A 158 -4.34 17.20 21.10
C GLY A 158 -4.32 18.71 21.00
N LYS A 159 -3.14 19.29 21.12
CA LYS A 159 -2.93 20.71 20.88
C LYS A 159 -1.97 20.89 19.71
N ASP A 160 -2.26 21.88 18.91
CA ASP A 160 -1.35 22.35 17.88
C ASP A 160 -0.18 23.16 18.48
N ARG A 161 0.67 23.73 17.63
CA ARG A 161 1.82 24.55 18.05
C ARG A 161 1.42 25.88 18.71
N ASN A 162 0.18 26.33 18.49
CA ASN A 162 -0.39 27.55 19.06
C ASN A 162 -1.13 27.27 20.38
N GLY A 163 -1.29 26.00 20.75
CA GLY A 163 -2.01 25.58 21.95
C GLY A 163 -3.51 25.36 21.74
N GLU A 164 -4.01 25.51 20.49
CA GLU A 164 -5.40 25.27 20.14
C GLU A 164 -5.70 23.77 20.11
N ILE A 165 -6.93 23.41 20.49
CA ILE A 165 -7.38 22.01 20.47
C ILE A 165 -7.63 21.58 19.03
N VAL A 166 -6.96 20.50 18.62
CA VAL A 166 -7.10 19.88 17.30
C VAL A 166 -7.49 18.43 17.41
N THR A 167 -8.22 17.93 16.43
CA THR A 167 -8.56 16.52 16.28
C THR A 167 -8.33 16.06 14.86
N GLY A 168 -8.05 14.76 14.68
CA GLY A 168 -7.74 14.20 13.37
C GLY A 168 -7.18 12.80 13.48
N PHE A 169 -6.21 12.47 12.64
CA PHE A 169 -5.47 11.21 12.73
C PHE A 169 -3.98 11.47 12.94
N TYR A 170 -3.29 10.51 13.54
CA TYR A 170 -1.83 10.62 13.66
C TYR A 170 -1.17 10.57 12.29
N ALA A 171 -0.15 11.40 12.10
CA ALA A 171 0.78 11.26 11.00
C ALA A 171 1.49 9.91 11.06
N GLY A 172 1.85 9.37 9.92
CA GLY A 172 2.49 8.06 9.85
C GLY A 172 3.75 7.99 10.71
N ARG A 173 3.80 7.04 11.64
CA ARG A 173 4.92 6.76 12.55
C ARG A 173 5.23 7.88 13.56
N THR A 174 4.28 8.77 13.83
CA THR A 174 4.39 9.81 14.86
C THR A 174 3.11 9.88 15.69
N HIS A 175 3.09 10.75 16.69
CA HIS A 175 1.90 11.11 17.45
C HIS A 175 1.43 12.54 17.13
N ASP A 176 1.97 13.14 16.07
CA ASP A 176 1.49 14.43 15.58
C ASP A 176 0.11 14.26 14.96
N ILE A 177 -0.84 15.07 15.38
CA ILE A 177 -2.21 15.03 14.87
C ILE A 177 -2.27 15.82 13.56
N ILE A 178 -2.72 15.16 12.51
CA ILE A 178 -3.06 15.78 11.24
C ILE A 178 -4.55 16.11 11.29
N GLU A 179 -4.83 17.38 11.41
CA GLU A 179 -6.20 17.90 11.45
C GLU A 179 -6.95 17.52 10.17
N ASN A 180 -8.17 17.05 10.33
CA ASN A 180 -9.00 16.63 9.22
C ASN A 180 -10.47 16.72 9.62
N GLU A 181 -11.14 17.77 9.16
CA GLU A 181 -12.56 18.03 9.45
C GLU A 181 -13.50 17.04 8.75
N ASP A 182 -13.09 16.48 7.61
CA ASP A 182 -13.90 15.56 6.83
C ASP A 182 -13.10 14.37 6.29
N CYS A 183 -13.01 13.33 7.08
CA CYS A 183 -12.40 12.09 6.63
C CYS A 183 -13.30 11.36 5.62
N LEU A 184 -12.85 11.28 4.36
CA LEU A 184 -13.60 10.67 3.27
C LEU A 184 -13.91 9.17 3.45
N LEU A 185 -13.26 8.48 4.37
CA LEU A 185 -13.55 7.08 4.67
C LEU A 185 -14.67 6.92 5.69
N VAL A 186 -14.88 7.91 6.56
CA VAL A 186 -15.84 7.87 7.65
C VAL A 186 -17.22 8.31 7.15
N ARG A 187 -18.25 7.59 7.56
CA ARG A 187 -19.65 7.94 7.25
C ARG A 187 -19.96 9.35 7.78
N ARG A 188 -20.64 10.17 6.99
CA ARG A 188 -21.09 11.49 7.42
C ARG A 188 -21.99 11.38 8.66
N GLY A 189 -21.77 12.24 9.65
CA GLY A 189 -22.51 12.21 10.92
C GLY A 189 -22.00 11.19 11.94
N ALA A 190 -20.84 10.57 11.69
CA ALA A 190 -20.15 9.72 12.67
C ALA A 190 -18.99 10.46 13.40
N LEU A 191 -18.92 11.77 13.21
CA LEU A 191 -18.05 12.73 13.91
C LEU A 191 -18.87 13.51 14.92
#